data_64e48db2a01b1f01ec2f8e87f43072ea
#
_entry.id   64e48db2a01b1f01ec2f8e87f43072ea
#
_cell.length_a   1.000
_cell.length_b   1.000
_cell.length_c   1.000
_cell.angle_alpha   90.00
_cell.angle_beta   90.00
_cell.angle_gamma   90.00
#
_symmetry.space_group_name_H-M   'P 1'
#
loop_
_entity.id
_entity.type
_entity.pdbx_description
1 polymer ?
#
loop_
_entity_poly.entity_id
_entity_poly.type
_entity_poly.pdbx_seq_one_letter_code
_entity_poly.pdbx_strand_id
1 'polypeptide(L)'
;MGKRSSREFEQQELKSELKKIGFKPIATLPLLAIALAGCGGANFGGPAFTIEFRVGSALKHLCADGAERFNRTKPKLDNGQSFQLTCTEMGSGDVVTSMLDLANGFQNGAISADDPSFPTLLSVDGEVFLSQLGFQMDALFPGQNYIPDIPDAPLIANSPMVFMVPDDLAAGLQSQDNIFAALVDAENHTDLDSSSRPLPISFVQTAPTRSNSGLQTLISQFASVSDRPPEQLTSADIQRYQADVQQIQSKVTRYGASTSTLARDAIANGPFWASIASVYESSVIAANSEAEVGGTRYQAVYPQDTFTSNMRAILPNAPWVSDDEREAALQVIDFFRSDEIQRLATEQGLRPGVPGIPLGPKFTERFGVDPSATYNSLRPPAPDVVDMMLRSWQDFAKRPSQVVVVVDSSGSMEGVKLSAVQSTLSAYIDSLGPQEEIVLVDFDESIRQPILVDSSQEGRARGYQFVTGLRADGGTRLYDATIAARDYLLQNARPEAINAVIVLTDGEDSGSQLSFDVLNQELQQTGFAGDARIAVFTVGYSDRGGGFNPRVLEDIASVSGGYYREGDPSSISRLMADLQVEF
;
A
#
# COMPACT_ATOMS: atom_id res chain seq x y z
N MET A 1 -52.81 -31.82 2.73
CA MET A 1 -53.05 -30.50 2.12
C MET A 1 -51.89 -29.60 2.54
N GLY A 2 -50.88 -29.51 1.66
CA GLY A 2 -49.61 -28.85 1.96
C GLY A 2 -49.62 -27.34 1.69
N LYS A 3 -49.01 -26.59 2.57
CA LYS A 3 -48.70 -25.19 2.34
C LYS A 3 -47.53 -25.12 1.33
N ARG A 4 -47.79 -24.62 0.13
CA ARG A 4 -46.73 -24.18 -0.79
C ARG A 4 -46.15 -22.88 -0.27
N SER A 5 -44.81 -22.77 -0.24
CA SER A 5 -44.07 -21.67 0.33
C SER A 5 -44.13 -20.43 -0.58
N SER A 6 -44.22 -19.27 0.03
CA SER A 6 -44.27 -17.94 -0.59
C SER A 6 -43.12 -17.63 -1.56
N ARG A 7 -42.01 -18.38 -1.50
CA ARG A 7 -40.86 -18.25 -2.41
C ARG A 7 -41.09 -18.72 -3.87
N GLU A 8 -41.99 -19.69 -4.07
CA GLU A 8 -42.31 -20.15 -5.42
C GLU A 8 -43.23 -19.19 -6.18
N PHE A 9 -43.99 -18.36 -5.45
CA PHE A 9 -44.86 -17.34 -6.07
C PHE A 9 -44.05 -16.12 -6.55
N GLU A 10 -43.08 -15.64 -5.77
CA GLU A 10 -42.18 -14.54 -6.17
C GLU A 10 -41.27 -14.90 -7.36
N GLN A 11 -40.81 -16.13 -7.46
CA GLN A 11 -40.01 -16.56 -8.61
C GLN A 11 -40.81 -16.71 -9.93
N GLN A 12 -42.12 -16.92 -9.85
CA GLN A 12 -42.98 -16.96 -11.05
C GLN A 12 -43.34 -15.55 -11.55
N GLU A 13 -43.52 -14.58 -10.67
CA GLU A 13 -43.75 -13.19 -11.07
C GLU A 13 -42.51 -12.56 -11.71
N LEU A 14 -41.31 -12.82 -11.17
CA LEU A 14 -40.05 -12.30 -11.73
C LEU A 14 -39.78 -12.86 -13.14
N LYS A 15 -40.15 -14.12 -13.42
CA LYS A 15 -40.02 -14.73 -14.73
C LYS A 15 -41.02 -14.21 -15.75
N SER A 16 -42.15 -13.66 -15.33
CA SER A 16 -43.17 -13.09 -16.23
C SER A 16 -42.82 -11.68 -16.70
N GLU A 17 -42.14 -10.89 -15.85
CA GLU A 17 -41.67 -9.53 -16.15
C GLU A 17 -40.45 -9.54 -17.07
N LEU A 18 -39.52 -10.50 -16.93
CA LEU A 18 -38.36 -10.67 -17.82
C LEU A 18 -38.68 -11.09 -19.25
N LYS A 19 -39.89 -11.58 -19.51
CA LYS A 19 -40.36 -11.97 -20.87
C LYS A 19 -40.88 -10.78 -21.69
N LYS A 20 -41.07 -9.62 -21.11
CA LYS A 20 -41.56 -8.40 -21.79
C LYS A 20 -40.46 -7.52 -22.37
N ILE A 21 -39.18 -7.79 -22.06
CA ILE A 21 -38.04 -7.07 -22.63
C ILE A 21 -37.42 -7.95 -23.71
N GLY A 22 -37.80 -7.69 -24.95
CA GLY A 22 -37.34 -8.46 -26.12
C GLY A 22 -35.87 -8.21 -26.45
N PHE A 23 -34.99 -9.12 -26.05
CA PHE A 23 -33.62 -9.18 -26.57
C PHE A 23 -33.57 -10.05 -27.82
N LYS A 24 -33.21 -9.45 -28.95
CA LYS A 24 -32.84 -10.19 -30.18
C LYS A 24 -31.36 -10.57 -30.10
N PRO A 25 -30.96 -11.78 -30.51
CA PRO A 25 -29.55 -12.16 -30.52
C PRO A 25 -28.81 -11.43 -31.65
N ILE A 26 -27.68 -10.80 -31.31
CA ILE A 26 -26.78 -10.16 -32.26
C ILE A 26 -25.82 -11.23 -32.80
N ALA A 27 -25.86 -11.40 -34.10
CA ALA A 27 -24.98 -12.29 -34.85
C ALA A 27 -23.55 -11.73 -34.90
N THR A 28 -22.58 -12.62 -34.73
CA THR A 28 -21.16 -12.39 -34.96
C THR A 28 -20.86 -12.03 -36.41
N LEU A 29 -20.16 -10.89 -36.63
CA LEU A 29 -19.56 -10.54 -37.91
C LEU A 29 -18.08 -10.18 -37.73
N PRO A 30 -17.21 -10.57 -38.67
CA PRO A 30 -15.77 -10.48 -38.51
C PRO A 30 -15.21 -9.06 -38.75
N LEU A 31 -14.09 -8.75 -38.09
CA LEU A 31 -13.29 -7.54 -38.31
C LEU A 31 -12.84 -7.44 -39.78
N LEU A 32 -13.26 -6.39 -40.44
CA LEU A 32 -12.69 -5.95 -41.72
C LEU A 32 -12.04 -4.56 -41.48
N ALA A 33 -10.73 -4.48 -41.54
CA ALA A 33 -10.00 -3.24 -41.55
C ALA A 33 -10.23 -2.52 -42.88
N ILE A 34 -10.86 -1.35 -42.86
CA ILE A 34 -10.92 -0.43 -44.00
C ILE A 34 -10.26 0.90 -43.61
N ALA A 35 -9.10 1.12 -44.21
CA ALA A 35 -8.50 2.44 -44.26
C ALA A 35 -9.31 3.28 -45.27
N LEU A 36 -9.93 4.37 -44.80
CA LEU A 36 -10.50 5.39 -45.67
C LEU A 36 -9.99 6.77 -45.23
N ALA A 37 -9.08 7.29 -46.06
CA ALA A 37 -8.81 8.72 -46.09
C ALA A 37 -9.98 9.41 -46.79
N GLY A 38 -10.62 10.38 -46.11
CA GLY A 38 -11.70 11.16 -46.70
C GLY A 38 -12.16 12.28 -45.77
N CYS A 39 -11.91 13.51 -46.21
CA CYS A 39 -12.30 14.77 -45.58
C CYS A 39 -13.79 14.89 -45.26
N GLY A 40 -14.12 15.48 -44.10
CA GLY A 40 -15.45 16.03 -43.87
C GLY A 40 -15.96 15.84 -42.46
N GLY A 41 -15.75 16.84 -41.60
CA GLY A 41 -16.09 16.99 -40.21
C GLY A 41 -17.45 16.45 -39.71
N ALA A 42 -17.35 15.72 -38.64
CA ALA A 42 -18.21 15.78 -37.48
C ALA A 42 -17.34 15.40 -36.29
N ASN A 43 -16.86 16.37 -35.56
CA ASN A 43 -16.17 16.20 -34.27
C ASN A 43 -17.13 15.48 -33.31
N PHE A 44 -17.03 14.19 -33.13
CA PHE A 44 -17.41 13.53 -31.90
C PHE A 44 -16.30 13.88 -30.89
N GLY A 45 -16.45 15.03 -30.21
CA GLY A 45 -15.44 15.62 -29.38
C GLY A 45 -15.18 14.81 -28.11
N GLY A 46 -14.29 13.86 -28.20
CA GLY A 46 -13.52 13.39 -27.06
C GLY A 46 -12.48 14.47 -26.66
N PRO A 47 -11.87 14.37 -25.46
CA PRO A 47 -10.79 15.27 -25.08
C PRO A 47 -9.63 15.14 -26.07
N ALA A 48 -8.98 16.27 -26.37
CA ALA A 48 -7.85 16.29 -27.31
C ALA A 48 -6.60 15.66 -26.69
N PHE A 49 -6.44 15.77 -25.36
CA PHE A 49 -5.39 15.13 -24.58
C PHE A 49 -5.83 14.89 -23.12
N THR A 50 -5.04 14.10 -22.40
CA THR A 50 -5.25 13.79 -20.99
C THR A 50 -4.00 14.19 -20.22
N ILE A 51 -4.16 14.86 -19.09
CA ILE A 51 -3.09 15.06 -18.13
C ILE A 51 -3.22 14.05 -16.99
N GLU A 52 -2.10 13.53 -16.55
CA GLU A 52 -2.04 12.65 -15.38
C GLU A 52 -1.65 13.44 -14.13
N PHE A 53 -2.43 13.26 -13.05
CA PHE A 53 -2.04 13.63 -11.71
C PHE A 53 -1.68 12.35 -10.93
N ARG A 54 -0.39 12.11 -10.78
CA ARG A 54 0.13 10.95 -10.05
C ARG A 54 0.25 11.31 -8.57
N VAL A 55 -0.50 10.61 -7.72
CA VAL A 55 -0.67 10.99 -6.30
C VAL A 55 -0.26 9.87 -5.35
N GLY A 56 0.22 10.26 -4.18
CA GLY A 56 0.37 9.38 -3.03
C GLY A 56 -0.98 8.84 -2.54
N SER A 57 -0.92 7.73 -1.79
CA SER A 57 -2.12 6.99 -1.37
C SER A 57 -3.07 7.80 -0.48
N ALA A 58 -2.58 8.81 0.25
CA ALA A 58 -3.41 9.66 1.10
C ALA A 58 -4.36 10.58 0.30
N LEU A 59 -3.99 10.96 -0.93
CA LEU A 59 -4.83 11.78 -1.82
C LEU A 59 -5.73 10.96 -2.75
N LYS A 60 -5.66 9.65 -2.77
CA LYS A 60 -6.36 8.76 -3.70
C LYS A 60 -7.82 9.15 -3.93
N HIS A 61 -8.59 9.19 -2.85
CA HIS A 61 -10.04 9.45 -2.94
C HIS A 61 -10.33 10.89 -3.36
N LEU A 62 -9.59 11.86 -2.81
CA LEU A 62 -9.75 13.27 -3.17
C LEU A 62 -9.40 13.51 -4.64
N CYS A 63 -8.34 12.87 -5.14
CA CYS A 63 -7.94 12.98 -6.54
C CYS A 63 -9.01 12.36 -7.46
N ALA A 64 -9.47 11.14 -7.18
CA ALA A 64 -10.47 10.46 -8.00
C ALA A 64 -11.78 11.25 -8.08
N ASP A 65 -12.36 11.65 -6.94
CA ASP A 65 -13.59 12.41 -6.88
C ASP A 65 -13.44 13.83 -7.48
N GLY A 66 -12.27 14.46 -7.25
CA GLY A 66 -11.91 15.75 -7.82
C GLY A 66 -11.80 15.69 -9.33
N ALA A 67 -11.12 14.67 -9.88
CA ALA A 67 -10.99 14.48 -11.31
C ALA A 67 -12.35 14.23 -11.99
N GLU A 68 -13.24 13.43 -11.36
CA GLU A 68 -14.58 13.23 -11.88
C GLU A 68 -15.37 14.55 -11.95
N ARG A 69 -15.32 15.37 -10.89
CA ARG A 69 -15.99 16.68 -10.84
C ARG A 69 -15.38 17.66 -11.84
N PHE A 70 -14.04 17.72 -11.92
CA PHE A 70 -13.32 18.55 -12.87
C PHE A 70 -13.70 18.22 -14.32
N ASN A 71 -13.68 16.96 -14.69
CA ASN A 71 -14.00 16.51 -16.05
C ASN A 71 -15.46 16.79 -16.45
N ARG A 72 -16.40 16.83 -15.49
CA ARG A 72 -17.79 17.25 -15.75
C ARG A 72 -17.90 18.70 -16.18
N THR A 73 -16.95 19.56 -15.84
CA THR A 73 -16.93 20.98 -16.29
C THR A 73 -16.56 21.10 -17.78
N LYS A 74 -16.05 20.00 -18.40
CA LYS A 74 -15.55 19.98 -19.79
C LYS A 74 -14.47 21.02 -20.03
N PRO A 75 -13.33 20.90 -19.30
CA PRO A 75 -12.29 21.93 -19.31
C PRO A 75 -11.69 22.13 -20.68
N LYS A 76 -11.27 23.37 -20.95
CA LYS A 76 -10.60 23.78 -22.18
C LYS A 76 -9.47 24.73 -21.87
N LEU A 77 -8.43 24.68 -22.71
CA LEU A 77 -7.39 25.68 -22.76
C LEU A 77 -7.87 26.97 -23.42
N ASP A 78 -7.11 28.05 -23.30
CA ASP A 78 -7.39 29.34 -23.92
C ASP A 78 -7.46 29.26 -25.45
N ASN A 79 -6.71 28.29 -26.05
CA ASN A 79 -6.78 27.99 -27.48
C ASN A 79 -8.04 27.21 -27.90
N GLY A 80 -8.92 26.85 -26.96
CA GLY A 80 -10.17 26.12 -27.17
C GLY A 80 -10.03 24.60 -27.18
N GLN A 81 -8.83 24.05 -27.05
CA GLN A 81 -8.55 22.62 -27.00
C GLN A 81 -9.11 22.02 -25.71
N SER A 82 -9.88 20.93 -25.81
CA SER A 82 -10.44 20.24 -24.65
C SER A 82 -9.43 19.23 -24.08
N PHE A 83 -9.44 19.08 -22.77
CA PHE A 83 -8.60 18.08 -22.08
C PHE A 83 -9.37 17.42 -20.94
N GLN A 84 -8.78 16.38 -20.36
CA GLN A 84 -9.31 15.71 -19.17
C GLN A 84 -8.19 15.39 -18.18
N LEU A 85 -8.58 15.20 -16.93
CA LEU A 85 -7.70 14.81 -15.83
C LEU A 85 -7.88 13.33 -15.52
N THR A 86 -6.78 12.62 -15.34
CA THR A 86 -6.75 11.28 -14.73
C THR A 86 -5.92 11.29 -13.45
N CYS A 87 -6.30 10.45 -12.49
CA CYS A 87 -5.58 10.26 -11.25
C CYS A 87 -5.00 8.85 -11.19
N THR A 88 -3.71 8.73 -10.93
CA THR A 88 -3.02 7.46 -10.71
C THR A 88 -2.44 7.44 -9.31
N GLU A 89 -2.81 6.43 -8.51
CA GLU A 89 -2.30 6.24 -7.15
C GLU A 89 -1.08 5.33 -7.13
N MET A 90 -0.08 5.70 -6.33
CA MET A 90 1.00 4.80 -5.90
C MET A 90 1.62 5.26 -4.58
N GLY A 91 2.48 4.44 -3.97
CA GLY A 91 3.22 4.86 -2.79
C GLY A 91 4.09 6.08 -3.08
N SER A 92 4.27 6.97 -2.09
CA SER A 92 5.06 8.19 -2.30
C SER A 92 6.51 7.90 -2.71
N GLY A 93 7.13 6.86 -2.15
CA GLY A 93 8.46 6.40 -2.57
C GLY A 93 8.45 5.83 -4.00
N ASP A 94 7.38 5.14 -4.38
CA ASP A 94 7.23 4.62 -5.75
C ASP A 94 7.03 5.75 -6.77
N VAL A 95 6.33 6.84 -6.40
CA VAL A 95 6.25 8.05 -7.23
C VAL A 95 7.65 8.61 -7.49
N VAL A 96 8.46 8.75 -6.43
CA VAL A 96 9.84 9.24 -6.55
C VAL A 96 10.67 8.31 -7.42
N THR A 97 10.67 7.01 -7.15
CA THR A 97 11.43 6.01 -7.93
C THR A 97 11.02 6.02 -9.40
N SER A 98 9.71 5.98 -9.68
CA SER A 98 9.19 6.03 -11.05
C SER A 98 9.62 7.30 -11.80
N MET A 99 9.60 8.45 -11.14
CA MET A 99 10.06 9.71 -11.75
C MET A 99 11.56 9.71 -12.03
N LEU A 100 12.37 9.15 -11.13
CA LEU A 100 13.81 9.05 -11.32
C LEU A 100 14.18 8.07 -12.43
N ASP A 101 13.45 6.97 -12.58
CA ASP A 101 13.63 6.01 -13.67
C ASP A 101 13.33 6.67 -15.04
N LEU A 102 12.21 7.40 -15.14
CA LEU A 102 11.87 8.17 -16.33
C LEU A 102 12.92 9.24 -16.63
N ALA A 103 13.36 9.99 -15.61
CA ALA A 103 14.37 11.02 -15.71
C ALA A 103 15.74 10.46 -16.17
N ASN A 104 16.16 9.32 -15.63
CA ASN A 104 17.35 8.58 -16.07
C ASN A 104 17.23 8.13 -17.54
N GLY A 105 16.06 7.59 -17.92
CA GLY A 105 15.76 7.19 -19.29
C GLY A 105 15.83 8.38 -20.25
N PHE A 106 15.31 9.54 -19.83
CA PHE A 106 15.41 10.79 -20.59
C PHE A 106 16.85 11.31 -20.69
N GLN A 107 17.60 11.32 -19.59
CA GLN A 107 18.99 11.76 -19.54
C GLN A 107 19.88 10.96 -20.48
N ASN A 108 19.69 9.63 -20.53
CA ASN A 108 20.51 8.75 -21.38
C ASN A 108 19.96 8.57 -22.81
N GLY A 109 18.84 9.23 -23.14
CA GLY A 109 18.22 9.20 -24.46
C GLY A 109 17.45 7.92 -24.79
N ALA A 110 17.14 7.09 -23.79
CA ALA A 110 16.32 5.89 -23.97
C ALA A 110 14.84 6.22 -24.18
N ILE A 111 14.36 7.32 -23.59
CA ILE A 111 13.01 7.87 -23.77
C ILE A 111 13.10 9.35 -24.15
N SER A 112 12.07 9.88 -24.82
CA SER A 112 11.98 11.27 -25.23
C SER A 112 11.16 12.12 -24.25
N ALA A 113 11.22 13.44 -24.39
CA ALA A 113 10.46 14.35 -23.54
C ALA A 113 8.94 14.25 -23.74
N ASP A 114 8.48 13.76 -24.89
CA ASP A 114 7.08 13.53 -25.24
C ASP A 114 6.59 12.11 -24.89
N ASP A 115 7.37 11.35 -24.12
CA ASP A 115 6.96 10.01 -23.68
C ASP A 115 5.74 10.12 -22.74
N PRO A 116 4.63 9.43 -23.06
CA PRO A 116 3.39 9.54 -22.30
C PRO A 116 3.46 8.96 -20.88
N SER A 117 4.55 8.31 -20.51
CA SER A 117 4.77 7.80 -19.16
C SER A 117 5.11 8.89 -18.14
N PHE A 118 5.53 10.08 -18.60
CA PHE A 118 5.74 11.22 -17.71
C PHE A 118 4.41 11.79 -17.22
N PRO A 119 4.18 11.86 -15.91
CA PRO A 119 3.01 12.54 -15.37
C PRO A 119 3.16 14.05 -15.49
N THR A 120 2.06 14.73 -15.77
CA THR A 120 2.03 16.20 -15.83
C THR A 120 2.09 16.81 -14.43
N LEU A 121 1.36 16.21 -13.47
CA LEU A 121 1.31 16.62 -12.07
C LEU A 121 1.69 15.47 -11.16
N LEU A 122 2.33 15.80 -10.05
CA LEU A 122 2.71 14.87 -8.99
C LEU A 122 2.20 15.35 -7.65
N SER A 123 1.94 14.43 -6.73
CA SER A 123 1.87 14.68 -5.29
C SER A 123 2.46 13.50 -4.56
N VAL A 124 3.44 13.76 -3.73
CA VAL A 124 3.90 12.82 -2.71
C VAL A 124 3.27 13.24 -1.38
N ASP A 125 2.93 12.30 -0.51
CA ASP A 125 2.13 12.58 0.69
C ASP A 125 2.87 13.41 1.75
N GLY A 126 3.99 14.06 1.43
CA GLY A 126 4.71 14.93 2.34
C GLY A 126 5.99 15.54 1.79
N GLU A 127 6.48 16.54 2.52
CA GLU A 127 7.62 17.36 2.09
C GLU A 127 8.95 16.62 2.13
N VAL A 128 9.06 15.52 2.88
CA VAL A 128 10.29 14.71 2.92
C VAL A 128 10.58 14.11 1.54
N PHE A 129 9.60 13.42 0.94
CA PHE A 129 9.76 12.84 -0.39
C PHE A 129 9.84 13.90 -1.49
N LEU A 130 9.18 15.06 -1.34
CA LEU A 130 9.36 16.18 -2.28
C LEU A 130 10.81 16.69 -2.26
N SER A 131 11.38 16.85 -1.06
CA SER A 131 12.78 17.26 -0.90
C SER A 131 13.75 16.23 -1.48
N GLN A 132 13.47 14.93 -1.28
CA GLN A 132 14.25 13.84 -1.86
C GLN A 132 14.19 13.83 -3.41
N LEU A 133 12.99 13.99 -3.97
CA LEU A 133 12.81 14.05 -5.41
C LEU A 133 13.60 15.24 -6.01
N GLY A 134 13.48 16.44 -5.41
CA GLY A 134 14.22 17.61 -5.85
C GLY A 134 15.73 17.38 -5.82
N PHE A 135 16.25 16.90 -4.68
CA PHE A 135 17.68 16.62 -4.51
C PHE A 135 18.24 15.61 -5.53
N GLN A 136 17.53 14.51 -5.77
CA GLN A 136 17.97 13.48 -6.71
C GLN A 136 17.82 13.93 -8.17
N MET A 137 16.77 14.71 -8.48
CA MET A 137 16.61 15.32 -9.81
C MET A 137 17.71 16.35 -10.11
N ASP A 138 18.11 17.15 -9.11
CA ASP A 138 19.23 18.10 -9.27
C ASP A 138 20.58 17.38 -9.46
N ALA A 139 20.75 16.19 -8.86
CA ALA A 139 21.93 15.36 -9.10
C ALA A 139 21.97 14.82 -10.55
N LEU A 140 20.81 14.49 -11.14
CA LEU A 140 20.69 14.05 -12.53
C LEU A 140 20.83 15.23 -13.51
N PHE A 141 20.25 16.38 -13.20
CA PHE A 141 20.19 17.56 -14.08
C PHE A 141 20.66 18.82 -13.33
N PRO A 142 21.99 18.94 -13.08
CA PRO A 142 22.52 20.03 -12.26
C PRO A 142 22.11 21.43 -12.77
N GLY A 143 21.45 22.18 -11.89
CA GLY A 143 21.05 23.57 -12.15
C GLY A 143 19.83 23.76 -13.04
N GLN A 144 19.09 22.69 -13.38
CA GLN A 144 17.87 22.80 -14.18
C GLN A 144 16.63 23.12 -13.34
N ASN A 145 16.62 22.79 -12.04
CA ASN A 145 15.51 23.01 -11.11
C ASN A 145 14.17 22.48 -11.67
N TYR A 146 14.17 21.25 -12.18
CA TYR A 146 12.98 20.64 -12.79
C TYR A 146 11.85 20.40 -11.78
N ILE A 147 12.18 20.18 -10.51
CA ILE A 147 11.19 20.04 -9.43
C ILE A 147 11.13 21.36 -8.65
N PRO A 148 9.93 21.94 -8.42
CA PRO A 148 9.79 23.18 -7.67
C PRO A 148 10.20 23.00 -6.21
N ASP A 149 10.68 24.07 -5.60
CA ASP A 149 10.92 24.11 -4.16
C ASP A 149 9.60 23.94 -3.37
N ILE A 150 9.70 23.44 -2.13
CA ILE A 150 8.54 23.19 -1.27
C ILE A 150 7.58 24.40 -1.20
N PRO A 151 8.03 25.66 -0.99
CA PRO A 151 7.14 26.81 -0.93
C PRO A 151 6.41 27.12 -2.24
N ASP A 152 6.98 26.73 -3.38
CA ASP A 152 6.44 27.02 -4.70
C ASP A 152 5.41 25.95 -5.15
N ALA A 153 5.37 24.80 -4.49
CA ALA A 153 4.38 23.77 -4.73
C ALA A 153 3.10 24.03 -3.90
N PRO A 154 1.94 24.32 -4.54
CA PRO A 154 0.71 24.65 -3.83
C PRO A 154 0.22 23.52 -2.93
N LEU A 155 -0.16 23.84 -1.68
CA LEU A 155 -0.74 22.89 -0.75
C LEU A 155 -2.18 22.54 -1.17
N ILE A 156 -2.48 21.24 -1.29
CA ILE A 156 -3.82 20.72 -1.62
C ILE A 156 -4.57 20.28 -0.36
N ALA A 157 -3.92 19.52 0.51
CA ALA A 157 -4.47 19.02 1.76
C ALA A 157 -3.35 18.71 2.74
N ASN A 158 -3.69 18.48 4.00
CA ASN A 158 -2.73 17.99 4.97
C ASN A 158 -3.35 17.04 6.00
N SER A 159 -2.50 16.30 6.71
CA SER A 159 -2.89 15.45 7.82
C SER A 159 -1.70 15.26 8.77
N PRO A 160 -1.85 15.48 10.08
CA PRO A 160 -0.76 15.19 11.01
C PRO A 160 -0.55 13.68 11.16
N MET A 161 0.70 13.29 11.46
CA MET A 161 1.03 11.96 11.96
C MET A 161 0.56 11.83 13.40
N VAL A 162 -0.06 10.69 13.69
CA VAL A 162 -0.59 10.34 15.02
C VAL A 162 -0.27 8.87 15.33
N PHE A 163 -0.37 8.51 16.61
CA PHE A 163 -0.47 7.10 16.98
C PHE A 163 -1.94 6.69 17.10
N MET A 164 -2.34 5.71 16.31
CA MET A 164 -3.66 5.11 16.42
C MET A 164 -3.58 3.93 17.41
N VAL A 165 -4.35 3.99 18.48
CA VAL A 165 -4.30 3.03 19.59
C VAL A 165 -5.70 2.66 20.08
N PRO A 166 -5.90 1.47 20.71
CA PRO A 166 -7.15 1.14 21.38
C PRO A 166 -7.47 2.12 22.51
N ASP A 167 -8.74 2.31 22.80
CA ASP A 167 -9.24 3.24 23.85
C ASP A 167 -8.54 3.05 25.21
N ASP A 168 -8.24 1.80 25.60
CA ASP A 168 -7.64 1.46 26.88
C ASP A 168 -6.14 1.77 26.99
N LEU A 169 -5.47 2.09 25.88
CA LEU A 169 -4.05 2.49 25.88
C LEU A 169 -3.86 4.00 25.60
N ALA A 170 -4.90 4.68 25.12
CA ALA A 170 -4.78 6.04 24.63
C ALA A 170 -4.30 7.04 25.70
N ALA A 171 -4.86 6.97 26.90
CA ALA A 171 -4.50 7.88 27.99
C ALA A 171 -3.05 7.67 28.46
N GLY A 172 -2.61 6.43 28.58
CA GLY A 172 -1.24 6.11 28.93
C GLY A 172 -0.23 6.58 27.91
N LEU A 173 -0.52 6.34 26.63
CA LEU A 173 0.37 6.78 25.56
C LEU A 173 0.40 8.31 25.44
N GLN A 174 -0.73 8.99 25.62
CA GLN A 174 -0.80 10.47 25.62
C GLN A 174 -0.02 11.11 26.78
N SER A 175 0.19 10.37 27.88
CA SER A 175 0.95 10.85 29.04
C SER A 175 2.49 10.75 28.86
N GLN A 176 2.96 10.09 27.81
CA GLN A 176 4.38 9.97 27.51
C GLN A 176 4.90 11.27 26.88
N ASP A 177 5.95 11.86 27.45
CA ASP A 177 6.60 13.04 26.89
C ASP A 177 7.23 12.73 25.51
N ASN A 178 7.73 11.49 25.35
CA ASN A 178 8.37 11.01 24.13
C ASN A 178 8.00 9.53 23.90
N ILE A 179 7.02 9.30 23.03
CA ILE A 179 6.47 7.97 22.78
C ILE A 179 7.50 7.01 22.19
N PHE A 180 8.30 7.45 21.22
CA PHE A 180 9.31 6.57 20.62
C PHE A 180 10.44 6.23 21.59
N ALA A 181 10.88 7.17 22.42
CA ALA A 181 11.86 6.87 23.46
C ALA A 181 11.29 5.88 24.49
N ALA A 182 10.02 6.01 24.87
CA ALA A 182 9.37 5.03 25.75
C ALA A 182 9.28 3.64 25.10
N LEU A 183 9.11 3.55 23.79
CA LEU A 183 9.08 2.29 23.06
C LEU A 183 10.44 1.58 22.96
N VAL A 184 11.56 2.22 23.27
CA VAL A 184 12.88 1.53 23.28
C VAL A 184 12.85 0.39 24.31
N ASP A 185 12.41 0.68 25.53
CA ASP A 185 12.47 -0.26 26.66
C ASP A 185 11.14 -0.98 26.93
N ALA A 186 9.98 -0.40 26.54
CA ALA A 186 8.68 -0.99 26.80
C ALA A 186 8.45 -2.25 25.98
N GLU A 187 7.99 -3.34 26.61
CA GLU A 187 7.63 -4.60 25.95
C GLU A 187 6.13 -4.85 25.99
N ASN A 188 5.46 -4.39 27.04
CA ASN A 188 4.03 -4.61 27.26
C ASN A 188 3.29 -3.26 27.40
N HIS A 189 1.98 -3.28 27.22
CA HIS A 189 1.12 -2.11 27.45
C HIS A 189 1.26 -1.56 28.87
N THR A 190 1.45 -2.44 29.86
CA THR A 190 1.66 -2.05 31.26
C THR A 190 2.93 -1.23 31.51
N ASP A 191 3.90 -1.28 30.61
CA ASP A 191 5.12 -0.48 30.70
C ASP A 191 4.88 0.96 30.24
N LEU A 192 3.85 1.17 29.40
CA LEU A 192 3.39 2.50 28.95
C LEU A 192 2.28 3.05 29.85
N ASP A 193 1.41 2.20 30.34
CA ASP A 193 0.30 2.51 31.25
C ASP A 193 0.03 1.34 32.18
N SER A 194 0.35 1.50 33.46
CA SER A 194 0.18 0.46 34.49
C SER A 194 -1.28 0.03 34.69
N SER A 195 -2.25 0.80 34.19
CA SER A 195 -3.68 0.46 34.22
C SER A 195 -4.15 -0.35 33.03
N SER A 196 -3.33 -0.45 31.99
CA SER A 196 -3.64 -1.21 30.77
C SER A 196 -3.55 -2.72 30.99
N ARG A 197 -4.11 -3.48 30.05
CA ARG A 197 -3.97 -4.94 30.03
C ARG A 197 -2.50 -5.34 29.79
N PRO A 198 -2.01 -6.43 30.41
CA PRO A 198 -0.64 -6.90 30.21
C PRO A 198 -0.49 -7.62 28.85
N LEU A 199 -0.67 -6.87 27.76
CA LEU A 199 -0.51 -7.37 26.40
C LEU A 199 0.85 -6.93 25.85
N PRO A 200 1.54 -7.76 25.06
CA PRO A 200 2.74 -7.37 24.34
C PRO A 200 2.45 -6.20 23.39
N ILE A 201 3.41 -5.30 23.24
CA ILE A 201 3.33 -4.24 22.26
C ILE A 201 3.42 -4.85 20.85
N SER A 202 2.39 -4.57 20.04
CA SER A 202 2.35 -4.86 18.62
C SER A 202 2.36 -3.53 17.87
N PHE A 203 3.56 -3.08 17.47
CA PHE A 203 3.73 -1.84 16.74
C PHE A 203 3.61 -2.10 15.24
N VAL A 204 2.88 -1.24 14.54
CA VAL A 204 2.78 -1.29 13.07
C VAL A 204 3.03 0.08 12.47
N GLN A 205 3.73 0.09 11.36
CA GLN A 205 4.01 1.27 10.55
C GLN A 205 4.10 0.89 9.07
N THR A 206 4.03 1.85 8.17
CA THR A 206 4.32 1.56 6.75
C THR A 206 5.82 1.52 6.50
N ALA A 207 6.23 0.87 5.41
CA ALA A 207 7.64 0.80 5.03
C ALA A 207 8.20 2.18 4.65
N PRO A 208 9.30 2.62 5.26
CA PRO A 208 9.88 3.94 5.02
C PRO A 208 10.30 4.21 3.57
N THR A 209 10.65 3.17 2.83
CA THR A 209 11.07 3.26 1.44
C THR A 209 9.92 3.53 0.46
N ARG A 210 8.69 3.17 0.83
CA ARG A 210 7.52 3.25 -0.05
C ARG A 210 6.47 4.26 0.38
N SER A 211 6.32 4.48 1.68
CA SER A 211 5.25 5.31 2.23
C SER A 211 5.80 6.49 3.01
N ASN A 212 5.21 7.66 2.78
CA ASN A 212 5.62 8.88 3.49
C ASN A 212 5.37 8.80 5.01
N SER A 213 4.29 8.14 5.46
CA SER A 213 4.07 7.95 6.91
C SER A 213 5.17 7.08 7.53
N GLY A 214 5.63 6.03 6.83
CA GLY A 214 6.74 5.20 7.29
C GLY A 214 8.05 5.97 7.36
N LEU A 215 8.35 6.79 6.35
CA LEU A 215 9.54 7.63 6.35
C LEU A 215 9.50 8.68 7.45
N GLN A 216 8.38 9.37 7.64
CA GLN A 216 8.19 10.31 8.74
C GLN A 216 8.30 9.63 10.11
N THR A 217 7.77 8.40 10.23
CA THR A 217 7.92 7.59 11.45
C THR A 217 9.39 7.27 11.73
N LEU A 218 10.15 6.82 10.73
CA LEU A 218 11.57 6.51 10.89
C LEU A 218 12.38 7.75 11.29
N ILE A 219 12.13 8.90 10.66
CA ILE A 219 12.77 10.16 11.02
C ILE A 219 12.43 10.55 12.47
N SER A 220 11.14 10.41 12.86
CA SER A 220 10.70 10.71 14.23
C SER A 220 11.34 9.77 15.26
N GLN A 221 11.59 8.51 14.92
CA GLN A 221 12.33 7.59 15.79
C GLN A 221 13.76 8.08 16.03
N PHE A 222 14.51 8.42 14.98
CA PHE A 222 15.87 8.95 15.13
C PHE A 222 15.89 10.27 15.89
N ALA A 223 14.96 11.19 15.61
CA ALA A 223 14.85 12.46 16.33
C ALA A 223 14.58 12.23 17.82
N SER A 224 13.68 11.31 18.12
CA SER A 224 13.26 10.94 19.47
C SER A 224 14.40 10.35 20.30
N VAL A 225 15.09 9.33 19.80
CA VAL A 225 16.17 8.65 20.54
C VAL A 225 17.44 9.51 20.65
N SER A 226 17.61 10.48 19.76
CA SER A 226 18.75 11.42 19.79
C SER A 226 18.48 12.69 20.59
N ASP A 227 17.23 12.94 20.97
CA ASP A 227 16.75 14.18 21.58
C ASP A 227 17.13 15.43 20.74
N ARG A 228 16.94 15.31 19.40
CA ARG A 228 17.27 16.38 18.44
C ARG A 228 16.11 16.61 17.45
N PRO A 229 15.83 17.87 17.08
CA PRO A 229 14.94 18.15 15.97
C PRO A 229 15.44 17.50 14.68
N PRO A 230 14.55 16.97 13.81
CA PRO A 230 14.95 16.25 12.58
C PRO A 230 15.89 17.05 11.68
N GLU A 231 15.65 18.35 11.51
CA GLU A 231 16.48 19.23 10.68
C GLU A 231 17.91 19.45 11.19
N GLN A 232 18.21 19.00 12.41
CA GLN A 232 19.55 19.07 13.03
C GLN A 232 20.25 17.71 13.06
N LEU A 233 19.59 16.65 12.60
CA LEU A 233 20.19 15.32 12.54
C LEU A 233 21.32 15.28 11.52
N THR A 234 22.35 14.52 11.86
CA THR A 234 23.53 14.31 11.02
C THR A 234 23.77 12.83 10.75
N SER A 235 24.57 12.51 9.75
CA SER A 235 24.98 11.12 9.47
C SER A 235 25.64 10.43 10.67
N ALA A 236 26.33 11.18 11.53
CA ALA A 236 26.93 10.64 12.75
C ALA A 236 25.87 10.27 13.80
N ASP A 237 24.76 11.03 13.89
CA ASP A 237 23.65 10.71 14.76
C ASP A 237 22.95 9.42 14.32
N ILE A 238 22.77 9.23 13.00
CA ILE A 238 22.17 8.00 12.46
C ILE A 238 22.99 6.77 12.84
N GLN A 239 24.31 6.83 12.67
CA GLN A 239 25.21 5.73 13.07
C GLN A 239 25.21 5.47 14.57
N ARG A 240 25.13 6.54 15.37
CA ARG A 240 25.16 6.44 16.83
C ARG A 240 23.90 5.81 17.40
N TYR A 241 22.74 6.16 16.88
CA TYR A 241 21.44 5.80 17.47
C TYR A 241 20.71 4.69 16.69
N GLN A 242 21.33 4.09 15.68
CA GLN A 242 20.70 3.01 14.91
C GLN A 242 20.31 1.79 15.76
N ALA A 243 21.02 1.50 16.85
CA ALA A 243 20.69 0.40 17.75
C ALA A 243 19.41 0.67 18.55
N ASP A 244 19.20 1.91 19.00
CA ASP A 244 17.98 2.31 19.73
C ASP A 244 16.77 2.26 18.77
N VAL A 245 16.95 2.73 17.52
CA VAL A 245 15.93 2.59 16.48
C VAL A 245 15.65 1.10 16.19
N GLN A 246 16.66 0.24 16.16
CA GLN A 246 16.46 -1.22 16.00
C GLN A 246 15.62 -1.80 17.15
N GLN A 247 15.79 -1.33 18.39
CA GLN A 247 14.94 -1.76 19.51
C GLN A 247 13.47 -1.39 19.30
N ILE A 248 13.18 -0.20 18.77
CA ILE A 248 11.82 0.19 18.39
C ILE A 248 11.31 -0.69 17.25
N GLN A 249 12.12 -0.89 16.22
CA GLN A 249 11.76 -1.70 15.05
C GLN A 249 11.56 -3.19 15.38
N SER A 250 12.22 -3.71 16.42
CA SER A 250 12.00 -5.09 16.89
C SER A 250 10.57 -5.36 17.35
N LYS A 251 9.82 -4.32 17.72
CA LYS A 251 8.41 -4.38 18.12
C LYS A 251 7.45 -4.29 16.93
N VAL A 252 7.97 -4.01 15.72
CA VAL A 252 7.16 -3.97 14.51
C VAL A 252 6.71 -5.39 14.18
N THR A 253 5.41 -5.61 14.24
CA THR A 253 4.82 -6.91 13.87
C THR A 253 4.54 -7.00 12.38
N ARG A 254 4.40 -5.85 11.71
CA ARG A 254 4.20 -5.75 10.27
C ARG A 254 4.52 -4.34 9.76
N TYR A 255 5.07 -4.28 8.57
CA TYR A 255 5.10 -3.06 7.77
C TYR A 255 3.91 -3.04 6.81
N GLY A 256 3.41 -1.87 6.45
CA GLY A 256 2.34 -1.72 5.46
C GLY A 256 2.84 -1.03 4.19
N ALA A 257 2.26 -1.33 3.06
CA ALA A 257 2.49 -0.59 1.82
C ALA A 257 1.68 0.72 1.77
N SER A 258 0.53 0.78 2.46
CA SER A 258 -0.40 1.93 2.47
C SER A 258 -0.88 2.23 3.89
N THR A 259 -0.83 3.51 4.29
CA THR A 259 -1.23 3.97 5.63
C THR A 259 -2.73 3.73 5.91
N SER A 260 -3.59 3.98 4.93
CA SER A 260 -5.04 3.79 5.09
C SER A 260 -5.42 2.32 5.18
N THR A 261 -4.74 1.44 4.44
CA THR A 261 -4.94 -0.01 4.53
C THR A 261 -4.49 -0.51 5.89
N LEU A 262 -3.28 -0.11 6.33
CA LEU A 262 -2.73 -0.49 7.64
C LEU A 262 -3.66 -0.08 8.81
N ALA A 263 -4.24 1.12 8.76
CA ALA A 263 -5.18 1.59 9.78
C ALA A 263 -6.49 0.77 9.81
N ARG A 264 -7.05 0.40 8.65
CA ARG A 264 -8.23 -0.47 8.56
C ARG A 264 -7.95 -1.86 9.10
N ASP A 265 -6.81 -2.44 8.71
CA ASP A 265 -6.40 -3.78 9.15
C ASP A 265 -6.18 -3.80 10.67
N ALA A 266 -5.64 -2.72 11.27
CA ALA A 266 -5.50 -2.58 12.71
C ALA A 266 -6.84 -2.65 13.45
N ILE A 267 -7.88 -1.98 12.96
CA ILE A 267 -9.23 -2.05 13.54
C ILE A 267 -9.85 -3.44 13.32
N ALA A 268 -9.74 -3.98 12.11
CA ALA A 268 -10.35 -5.25 11.75
C ALA A 268 -9.78 -6.43 12.57
N ASN A 269 -8.46 -6.44 12.80
CA ASN A 269 -7.77 -7.53 13.47
C ASN A 269 -7.54 -7.28 14.99
N GLY A 270 -7.73 -6.04 15.45
CA GLY A 270 -7.71 -5.68 16.86
C GLY A 270 -6.31 -5.58 17.51
N PRO A 271 -6.24 -5.36 18.84
CA PRO A 271 -5.03 -4.94 19.54
C PRO A 271 -3.91 -5.99 19.62
N PHE A 272 -4.20 -7.25 19.39
CA PHE A 272 -3.17 -8.31 19.28
C PHE A 272 -2.39 -8.20 17.97
N TRP A 273 -3.07 -7.71 16.92
CA TRP A 273 -2.46 -7.49 15.62
C TRP A 273 -1.72 -6.14 15.59
N ALA A 274 -2.37 -5.08 16.07
CA ALA A 274 -1.79 -3.74 16.18
C ALA A 274 -2.30 -3.05 17.44
N SER A 275 -1.45 -2.93 18.45
CA SER A 275 -1.77 -2.13 19.63
C SER A 275 -1.38 -0.66 19.47
N ILE A 276 -0.38 -0.37 18.63
CA ILE A 276 0.07 0.98 18.31
C ILE A 276 0.35 1.03 16.80
N ALA A 277 -0.32 1.92 16.08
CA ALA A 277 -0.08 2.15 14.66
C ALA A 277 0.36 3.59 14.42
N SER A 278 1.49 3.80 13.72
CA SER A 278 1.91 5.14 13.30
C SER A 278 1.28 5.46 11.94
N VAL A 279 0.30 6.37 11.94
CA VAL A 279 -0.57 6.64 10.78
C VAL A 279 -0.91 8.13 10.68
N TYR A 280 -1.64 8.52 9.62
CA TYR A 280 -2.22 9.86 9.53
C TYR A 280 -3.54 9.97 10.31
N GLU A 281 -3.84 11.16 10.83
CA GLU A 281 -5.16 11.47 11.40
C GLU A 281 -6.30 11.09 10.43
N SER A 282 -6.15 11.40 9.14
CA SER A 282 -7.12 11.05 8.10
C SER A 282 -7.34 9.54 7.97
N SER A 283 -6.31 8.74 8.21
CA SER A 283 -6.43 7.27 8.19
C SER A 283 -7.20 6.74 9.40
N VAL A 284 -7.04 7.36 10.58
CA VAL A 284 -7.86 7.05 11.77
C VAL A 284 -9.34 7.35 11.51
N ILE A 285 -9.64 8.51 10.93
CA ILE A 285 -11.01 8.89 10.55
C ILE A 285 -11.61 7.89 9.55
N ALA A 286 -10.86 7.53 8.51
CA ALA A 286 -11.31 6.61 7.48
C ALA A 286 -11.59 5.22 8.06
N ALA A 287 -10.65 4.66 8.82
CA ALA A 287 -10.77 3.34 9.42
C ALA A 287 -11.95 3.25 10.41
N ASN A 288 -12.11 4.25 11.30
CA ASN A 288 -13.28 4.29 12.21
C ASN A 288 -14.61 4.55 11.47
N SER A 289 -14.58 5.12 10.26
CA SER A 289 -15.80 5.32 9.43
C SER A 289 -16.31 3.99 8.84
N GLU A 290 -15.42 3.03 8.62
CA GLU A 290 -15.70 1.72 8.04
C GLU A 290 -15.85 0.62 9.11
N ALA A 291 -15.48 0.90 10.38
CA ALA A 291 -15.51 -0.07 11.48
C ALA A 291 -16.94 -0.57 11.77
N GLU A 292 -17.04 -1.86 12.10
CA GLU A 292 -18.30 -2.47 12.51
C GLU A 292 -18.84 -1.89 13.82
N VAL A 293 -20.17 -1.84 13.95
CA VAL A 293 -20.82 -1.37 15.18
C VAL A 293 -20.54 -2.36 16.32
N GLY A 294 -19.85 -1.88 17.37
CA GLY A 294 -19.50 -2.67 18.55
C GLY A 294 -18.11 -3.33 18.52
N GLY A 295 -17.32 -3.08 17.47
CA GLY A 295 -15.91 -3.46 17.39
C GLY A 295 -15.00 -2.65 18.32
N THR A 296 -13.72 -3.01 18.39
CA THR A 296 -12.71 -2.26 19.15
C THR A 296 -12.57 -0.86 18.57
N ARG A 297 -12.65 0.16 19.43
CA ARG A 297 -12.45 1.55 19.02
C ARG A 297 -10.98 1.92 19.14
N TYR A 298 -10.53 2.69 18.19
CA TYR A 298 -9.18 3.24 18.17
C TYR A 298 -9.24 4.77 18.16
N GLN A 299 -8.29 5.38 18.87
CA GLN A 299 -8.15 6.81 18.98
C GLN A 299 -6.80 7.28 18.46
N ALA A 300 -6.76 8.51 17.99
CA ALA A 300 -5.53 9.21 17.65
C ALA A 300 -4.91 9.81 18.91
N VAL A 301 -3.68 9.44 19.22
CA VAL A 301 -2.82 10.11 20.19
C VAL A 301 -1.87 11.03 19.43
N TYR A 302 -1.88 12.31 19.78
CA TYR A 302 -1.11 13.35 19.11
C TYR A 302 0.20 13.58 19.87
N PRO A 303 1.37 13.22 19.30
CA PRO A 303 2.65 13.59 19.89
C PRO A 303 2.79 15.13 19.98
N GLN A 304 3.50 15.63 20.99
CA GLN A 304 3.77 17.06 21.12
C GLN A 304 4.52 17.60 19.89
N ASP A 305 5.48 16.83 19.37
CA ASP A 305 6.22 17.10 18.15
C ASP A 305 5.91 16.00 17.14
N THR A 306 5.35 16.37 15.98
CA THR A 306 4.99 15.41 14.94
C THR A 306 5.11 16.02 13.55
N PHE A 307 5.19 15.18 12.52
CA PHE A 307 5.13 15.65 11.15
C PHE A 307 3.69 15.98 10.76
N THR A 308 3.53 17.04 9.99
CA THR A 308 2.31 17.27 9.19
C THR A 308 2.59 16.82 7.76
N SER A 309 1.85 15.85 7.29
CA SER A 309 1.90 15.38 5.91
C SER A 309 1.25 16.44 5.02
N ASN A 310 2.06 17.30 4.42
CA ASN A 310 1.64 18.38 3.53
C ASN A 310 1.61 17.86 2.09
N MET A 311 0.43 17.55 1.58
CA MET A 311 0.19 17.04 0.25
C MET A 311 0.12 18.20 -0.74
N ARG A 312 1.18 18.37 -1.53
CA ARG A 312 1.38 19.50 -2.43
C ARG A 312 1.22 19.07 -3.88
N ALA A 313 0.70 19.94 -4.72
CA ALA A 313 0.71 19.75 -6.18
C ALA A 313 2.08 20.16 -6.72
N ILE A 314 2.79 19.22 -7.29
CA ILE A 314 4.12 19.39 -7.87
C ILE A 314 3.95 19.45 -9.38
N LEU A 315 4.14 20.62 -9.98
CA LEU A 315 4.17 20.83 -11.44
C LEU A 315 5.63 20.96 -11.88
N PRO A 316 6.22 19.93 -12.52
CA PRO A 316 7.61 20.00 -12.96
C PRO A 316 7.85 21.15 -13.95
N ASN A 317 8.95 21.88 -13.79
CA ASN A 317 9.43 22.84 -14.77
C ASN A 317 10.43 22.16 -15.71
N ALA A 318 9.96 21.16 -16.44
CA ALA A 318 10.80 20.22 -17.16
C ALA A 318 10.37 20.09 -18.64
N PRO A 319 11.27 19.64 -19.54
CA PRO A 319 10.99 19.53 -20.97
C PRO A 319 9.85 18.58 -21.34
N TRP A 320 9.49 17.64 -20.45
CA TRP A 320 8.38 16.70 -20.64
C TRP A 320 7.01 17.25 -20.26
N VAL A 321 6.93 18.51 -19.82
CA VAL A 321 5.66 19.21 -19.59
C VAL A 321 5.54 20.32 -20.62
N SER A 322 4.69 20.12 -21.62
CA SER A 322 4.42 21.11 -22.67
C SER A 322 3.70 22.35 -22.12
N ASP A 323 3.66 23.43 -22.90
CA ASP A 323 2.93 24.65 -22.51
C ASP A 323 1.43 24.39 -22.33
N ASP A 324 0.80 23.58 -23.20
CA ASP A 324 -0.61 23.20 -23.09
C ASP A 324 -0.88 22.37 -21.83
N GLU A 325 0.00 21.42 -21.49
CA GLU A 325 -0.12 20.64 -20.24
C GLU A 325 0.10 21.51 -19.01
N ARG A 326 1.00 22.46 -19.06
CA ARG A 326 1.22 23.42 -17.98
C ARG A 326 0.00 24.29 -17.74
N GLU A 327 -0.62 24.82 -18.78
CA GLU A 327 -1.88 25.57 -18.68
C GLU A 327 -2.99 24.72 -18.07
N ALA A 328 -3.15 23.48 -18.56
CA ALA A 328 -4.12 22.53 -18.04
C ALA A 328 -3.86 22.20 -16.56
N ALA A 329 -2.61 21.97 -16.18
CA ALA A 329 -2.21 21.65 -14.80
C ALA A 329 -2.52 22.80 -13.84
N LEU A 330 -2.31 24.04 -14.24
CA LEU A 330 -2.65 25.22 -13.43
C LEU A 330 -4.16 25.29 -13.18
N GLN A 331 -5.00 25.02 -14.19
CA GLN A 331 -6.46 24.95 -14.01
C GLN A 331 -6.86 23.84 -13.03
N VAL A 332 -6.20 22.69 -13.07
CA VAL A 332 -6.41 21.58 -12.11
C VAL A 332 -6.01 22.01 -10.70
N ILE A 333 -4.84 22.61 -10.51
CA ILE A 333 -4.37 23.09 -9.20
C ILE A 333 -5.37 24.09 -8.61
N ASP A 334 -5.83 25.06 -9.39
CA ASP A 334 -6.81 26.05 -8.95
C ASP A 334 -8.14 25.40 -8.56
N PHE A 335 -8.59 24.40 -9.34
CA PHE A 335 -9.81 23.65 -9.03
C PHE A 335 -9.68 22.86 -7.72
N PHE A 336 -8.55 22.16 -7.52
CA PHE A 336 -8.31 21.41 -6.27
C PHE A 336 -8.20 22.32 -5.04
N ARG A 337 -7.88 23.58 -5.22
CA ARG A 337 -7.84 24.60 -4.17
C ARG A 337 -9.12 25.41 -4.03
N SER A 338 -10.13 25.14 -4.86
CA SER A 338 -11.44 25.79 -4.74
C SER A 338 -12.18 25.36 -3.46
N ASP A 339 -13.08 26.22 -2.99
CA ASP A 339 -13.92 25.96 -1.82
C ASP A 339 -14.66 24.62 -1.91
N GLU A 340 -15.12 24.24 -3.11
CA GLU A 340 -15.83 22.98 -3.35
C GLU A 340 -14.96 21.77 -3.00
N ILE A 341 -13.77 21.69 -3.57
CA ILE A 341 -12.87 20.54 -3.37
C ILE A 341 -12.24 20.56 -1.98
N GLN A 342 -12.00 21.74 -1.42
CA GLN A 342 -11.49 21.85 -0.06
C GLN A 342 -12.52 21.40 0.99
N ARG A 343 -13.81 21.63 0.78
CA ARG A 343 -14.87 21.04 1.62
C ARG A 343 -14.94 19.53 1.44
N LEU A 344 -14.84 19.03 0.20
CA LEU A 344 -14.75 17.58 -0.06
C LEU A 344 -13.57 16.95 0.68
N ALA A 345 -12.39 17.58 0.68
CA ALA A 345 -11.21 17.10 1.43
C ALA A 345 -11.55 16.94 2.92
N THR A 346 -12.22 17.93 3.54
CA THR A 346 -12.58 17.83 4.96
C THR A 346 -13.67 16.80 5.24
N GLU A 347 -14.60 16.55 4.30
CA GLU A 347 -15.58 15.47 4.39
C GLU A 347 -14.93 14.08 4.33
N GLN A 348 -13.80 13.97 3.64
CA GLN A 348 -13.00 12.76 3.56
C GLN A 348 -12.01 12.58 4.73
N GLY A 349 -11.91 13.56 5.65
CA GLY A 349 -11.03 13.49 6.82
C GLY A 349 -9.64 14.10 6.60
N LEU A 350 -9.41 14.80 5.50
CA LEU A 350 -8.20 15.58 5.27
C LEU A 350 -8.38 17.01 5.80
N ARG A 351 -7.34 17.59 6.38
CA ARG A 351 -7.34 19.01 6.73
C ARG A 351 -7.13 19.84 5.46
N PRO A 352 -7.78 21.01 5.33
CA PRO A 352 -7.75 21.77 4.08
C PRO A 352 -6.35 22.37 3.80
N GLY A 353 -6.00 22.47 2.53
CA GLY A 353 -4.77 23.13 2.05
C GLY A 353 -4.89 24.65 1.92
N VAL A 354 -6.08 25.20 2.07
CA VAL A 354 -6.34 26.65 2.02
C VAL A 354 -6.98 27.13 3.32
N PRO A 355 -6.71 28.38 3.75
CA PRO A 355 -7.30 28.91 4.96
C PRO A 355 -8.80 29.20 4.80
N GLY A 356 -9.54 29.21 5.93
CA GLY A 356 -10.95 29.61 5.97
C GLY A 356 -11.96 28.49 5.70
N ILE A 357 -11.52 27.29 5.37
CA ILE A 357 -12.41 26.14 5.21
C ILE A 357 -12.54 25.43 6.57
N PRO A 358 -13.77 25.27 7.10
CA PRO A 358 -13.98 24.56 8.36
C PRO A 358 -13.73 23.06 8.21
N LEU A 359 -13.32 22.42 9.30
CA LEU A 359 -13.20 20.96 9.36
C LEU A 359 -14.57 20.29 9.17
N GLY A 360 -14.57 19.16 8.49
CA GLY A 360 -15.77 18.41 8.17
C GLY A 360 -16.36 17.64 9.38
N PRO A 361 -17.53 17.03 9.22
CA PRO A 361 -18.29 16.41 10.33
C PRO A 361 -17.63 15.16 10.93
N LYS A 362 -16.63 14.61 10.26
CA LYS A 362 -15.89 13.45 10.76
C LYS A 362 -14.76 13.82 11.74
N PHE A 363 -14.39 15.09 11.88
CA PHE A 363 -13.39 15.53 12.84
C PHE A 363 -13.98 15.62 14.26
N THR A 364 -14.21 14.46 14.85
CA THR A 364 -14.80 14.33 16.20
C THR A 364 -14.25 13.08 16.90
N GLU A 365 -14.37 13.03 18.23
CA GLU A 365 -14.05 11.86 19.05
C GLU A 365 -14.78 10.59 18.60
N ARG A 366 -15.97 10.71 17.99
CA ARG A 366 -16.68 9.56 17.41
C ARG A 366 -15.85 8.83 16.35
N PHE A 367 -15.06 9.55 15.58
CA PHE A 367 -14.16 9.01 14.56
C PHE A 367 -12.71 8.90 15.06
N GLY A 368 -12.52 8.96 16.39
CA GLY A 368 -11.24 8.71 17.03
C GLY A 368 -10.27 9.88 16.96
N VAL A 369 -10.70 11.12 16.69
CA VAL A 369 -9.81 12.27 16.54
C VAL A 369 -10.24 13.46 17.38
N ASP A 370 -9.28 14.26 17.83
CA ASP A 370 -9.50 15.54 18.49
C ASP A 370 -9.17 16.70 17.52
N PRO A 371 -10.19 17.41 16.99
CA PRO A 371 -9.97 18.51 16.08
C PRO A 371 -9.27 19.72 16.73
N SER A 372 -9.23 19.78 18.07
CA SER A 372 -8.59 20.84 18.86
C SER A 372 -7.16 20.51 19.29
N ALA A 373 -6.67 19.31 18.99
CA ALA A 373 -5.33 18.88 19.34
C ALA A 373 -4.27 19.85 18.81
N THR A 374 -3.32 20.19 19.65
CA THR A 374 -2.19 21.09 19.32
C THR A 374 -0.90 20.30 19.32
N TYR A 375 -0.07 20.54 18.32
CA TYR A 375 1.23 19.90 18.15
C TYR A 375 2.19 20.84 17.41
N ASN A 376 3.49 20.63 17.58
CA ASN A 376 4.52 21.31 16.81
C ASN A 376 4.80 20.50 15.54
N SER A 377 4.77 21.15 14.37
CA SER A 377 5.10 20.47 13.11
C SER A 377 6.61 20.39 12.93
N LEU A 378 7.13 19.17 12.81
CA LEU A 378 8.54 18.89 12.54
C LEU A 378 8.91 19.29 11.11
N ARG A 379 10.19 19.60 10.89
CA ARG A 379 10.77 19.88 9.58
C ARG A 379 11.61 18.69 9.10
N PRO A 380 11.68 18.45 7.78
CA PRO A 380 12.53 17.40 7.24
C PRO A 380 14.01 17.60 7.56
N PRO A 381 14.78 16.52 7.76
CA PRO A 381 16.25 16.59 7.75
C PRO A 381 16.78 16.85 6.33
N ALA A 382 18.08 17.06 6.21
CA ALA A 382 18.73 17.18 4.91
C ALA A 382 18.59 15.88 4.10
N PRO A 383 18.42 15.95 2.76
CA PRO A 383 18.15 14.77 1.93
C PRO A 383 19.21 13.66 2.02
N ASP A 384 20.49 14.01 2.14
CA ASP A 384 21.58 13.03 2.31
C ASP A 384 21.50 12.29 3.66
N VAL A 385 20.99 12.95 4.71
CA VAL A 385 20.71 12.32 6.01
C VAL A 385 19.52 11.37 5.91
N VAL A 386 18.48 11.73 5.16
CA VAL A 386 17.33 10.84 4.88
C VAL A 386 17.80 9.60 4.13
N ASP A 387 18.65 9.73 3.12
CA ASP A 387 19.23 8.58 2.40
C ASP A 387 20.03 7.67 3.35
N MET A 388 20.77 8.25 4.30
CA MET A 388 21.49 7.48 5.31
C MET A 388 20.53 6.75 6.27
N MET A 389 19.42 7.38 6.68
CA MET A 389 18.40 6.75 7.52
C MET A 389 17.76 5.55 6.81
N LEU A 390 17.39 5.71 5.53
CA LEU A 390 16.82 4.64 4.73
C LEU A 390 17.77 3.45 4.58
N ARG A 391 19.05 3.71 4.29
CA ARG A 391 20.09 2.66 4.27
C ARG A 391 20.27 2.00 5.63
N SER A 392 20.37 2.79 6.71
CA SER A 392 20.50 2.25 8.07
C SER A 392 19.29 1.38 8.45
N TRP A 393 18.10 1.77 8.03
CA TRP A 393 16.89 0.97 8.25
C TRP A 393 16.95 -0.35 7.47
N GLN A 394 17.23 -0.32 6.16
CA GLN A 394 17.27 -1.52 5.31
C GLN A 394 18.35 -2.51 5.74
N ASP A 395 19.54 -2.01 6.06
CA ASP A 395 20.72 -2.83 6.29
C ASP A 395 20.82 -3.34 7.74
N PHE A 396 20.23 -2.60 8.68
CA PHE A 396 20.47 -2.85 10.10
C PHE A 396 19.19 -2.83 10.96
N ALA A 397 18.38 -1.77 10.90
CA ALA A 397 17.32 -1.57 11.88
C ALA A 397 16.00 -2.28 11.55
N LYS A 398 15.71 -2.55 10.27
CA LYS A 398 14.51 -3.29 9.84
C LYS A 398 14.43 -4.62 10.59
N ARG A 399 13.25 -4.95 11.11
CA ARG A 399 13.03 -6.26 11.72
C ARG A 399 13.28 -7.34 10.67
N PRO A 400 14.06 -8.40 10.99
CA PRO A 400 14.26 -9.51 10.08
C PRO A 400 12.96 -10.17 9.66
N SER A 401 12.93 -10.78 8.48
CA SER A 401 11.79 -11.56 8.01
C SER A 401 12.17 -12.93 7.49
N GLN A 402 11.29 -13.91 7.71
CA GLN A 402 11.36 -15.24 7.13
C GLN A 402 10.01 -15.61 6.52
N VAL A 403 9.93 -15.62 5.19
CA VAL A 403 8.67 -15.80 4.46
C VAL A 403 8.70 -17.10 3.67
N VAL A 404 7.74 -18.00 3.94
CA VAL A 404 7.55 -19.19 3.11
C VAL A 404 6.63 -18.84 1.95
N VAL A 405 7.16 -18.92 0.73
CA VAL A 405 6.39 -18.70 -0.51
C VAL A 405 6.03 -20.05 -1.11
N VAL A 406 4.75 -20.39 -1.03
CA VAL A 406 4.15 -21.62 -1.54
C VAL A 406 3.64 -21.36 -2.95
N VAL A 407 4.21 -22.05 -3.92
CA VAL A 407 3.99 -21.81 -5.36
C VAL A 407 3.24 -22.98 -5.95
N ASP A 408 2.04 -22.69 -6.43
CA ASP A 408 1.26 -23.66 -7.22
C ASP A 408 1.92 -23.87 -8.59
N SER A 409 2.24 -25.13 -8.89
CA SER A 409 2.74 -25.57 -10.18
C SER A 409 1.83 -26.65 -10.79
N SER A 410 0.55 -26.69 -10.41
CA SER A 410 -0.43 -27.57 -11.00
C SER A 410 -0.63 -27.30 -12.50
N GLY A 411 -1.24 -28.25 -13.22
CA GLY A 411 -1.41 -28.18 -14.68
C GLY A 411 -2.16 -26.93 -15.16
N SER A 412 -3.01 -26.33 -14.32
CA SER A 412 -3.73 -25.08 -14.62
C SER A 412 -2.82 -23.86 -14.76
N MET A 413 -1.62 -23.90 -14.16
CA MET A 413 -0.61 -22.84 -14.21
C MET A 413 0.15 -22.77 -15.55
N GLU A 414 -0.09 -23.69 -16.50
CA GLU A 414 0.66 -23.75 -17.77
C GLU A 414 0.61 -22.42 -18.56
N GLY A 415 1.75 -22.05 -19.14
CA GLY A 415 1.87 -20.92 -20.08
C GLY A 415 2.16 -19.58 -19.41
N VAL A 416 1.34 -18.58 -19.71
CA VAL A 416 1.57 -17.18 -19.29
C VAL A 416 1.57 -17.03 -17.77
N LYS A 417 0.72 -17.79 -17.07
CA LYS A 417 0.61 -17.74 -15.61
C LYS A 417 1.93 -18.15 -14.94
N LEU A 418 2.44 -19.33 -15.26
CA LEU A 418 3.70 -19.80 -14.67
C LEU A 418 4.89 -18.90 -15.03
N SER A 419 4.94 -18.42 -16.28
CA SER A 419 6.00 -17.50 -16.73
C SER A 419 5.99 -16.18 -15.95
N ALA A 420 4.81 -15.62 -15.66
CA ALA A 420 4.70 -14.40 -14.87
C ALA A 420 5.08 -14.64 -13.39
N VAL A 421 4.69 -15.78 -12.80
CA VAL A 421 5.14 -16.17 -11.45
C VAL A 421 6.66 -16.35 -11.41
N GLN A 422 7.26 -17.01 -12.41
CA GLN A 422 8.72 -17.15 -12.51
C GLN A 422 9.43 -15.79 -12.57
N SER A 423 8.92 -14.85 -13.37
CA SER A 423 9.49 -13.49 -13.46
C SER A 423 9.33 -12.73 -12.14
N THR A 424 8.18 -12.85 -11.50
CA THR A 424 7.88 -12.22 -10.21
C THR A 424 8.78 -12.75 -9.09
N LEU A 425 8.94 -14.06 -8.98
CA LEU A 425 9.84 -14.67 -7.99
C LEU A 425 11.30 -14.31 -8.24
N SER A 426 11.72 -14.19 -9.50
CA SER A 426 13.06 -13.72 -9.84
C SER A 426 13.29 -12.30 -9.34
N ALA A 427 12.32 -11.40 -9.57
CA ALA A 427 12.38 -10.02 -9.07
C ALA A 427 12.39 -9.96 -7.54
N TYR A 428 11.60 -10.82 -6.87
CA TYR A 428 11.61 -10.92 -5.41
C TYR A 428 12.99 -11.34 -4.89
N ILE A 429 13.60 -12.36 -5.51
CA ILE A 429 14.95 -12.85 -5.15
C ILE A 429 16.00 -11.75 -5.34
N ASP A 430 15.90 -10.97 -6.43
CA ASP A 430 16.80 -9.84 -6.71
C ASP A 430 16.72 -8.74 -5.64
N SER A 431 15.53 -8.49 -5.12
CA SER A 431 15.26 -7.40 -4.18
C SER A 431 15.49 -7.76 -2.71
N LEU A 432 15.82 -9.04 -2.38
CA LEU A 432 16.06 -9.46 -1.00
C LEU A 432 17.15 -8.63 -0.33
N GLY A 433 16.80 -7.99 0.78
CA GLY A 433 17.73 -7.29 1.66
C GLY A 433 18.48 -8.21 2.62
N PRO A 434 19.47 -7.68 3.34
CA PRO A 434 20.30 -8.49 4.26
C PRO A 434 19.54 -9.04 5.47
N GLN A 435 18.38 -8.48 5.80
CA GLN A 435 17.51 -8.90 6.90
C GLN A 435 16.38 -9.85 6.44
N GLU A 436 16.33 -10.20 5.16
CA GLU A 436 15.22 -10.94 4.55
C GLU A 436 15.65 -12.33 4.11
N GLU A 437 14.85 -13.34 4.45
CA GLU A 437 14.96 -14.71 4.01
C GLU A 437 13.62 -15.19 3.45
N ILE A 438 13.65 -15.91 2.33
CA ILE A 438 12.48 -16.61 1.82
C ILE A 438 12.74 -18.10 1.73
N VAL A 439 11.67 -18.87 1.89
CA VAL A 439 11.68 -20.33 1.72
C VAL A 439 10.70 -20.66 0.60
N LEU A 440 11.20 -21.16 -0.51
CA LEU A 440 10.41 -21.51 -1.68
C LEU A 440 9.92 -22.95 -1.57
N VAL A 441 8.62 -23.15 -1.70
CA VAL A 441 7.95 -24.46 -1.70
C VAL A 441 7.11 -24.59 -2.96
N ASP A 442 7.43 -25.54 -3.80
CA ASP A 442 6.69 -25.88 -5.00
C ASP A 442 5.70 -27.03 -4.72
N PHE A 443 4.47 -26.92 -5.18
CA PHE A 443 3.48 -27.97 -5.03
C PHE A 443 2.56 -28.12 -6.27
N ASP A 444 2.16 -29.37 -6.49
CA ASP A 444 1.11 -29.82 -7.40
C ASP A 444 0.32 -30.96 -6.72
N GLU A 445 0.32 -32.16 -7.26
CA GLU A 445 -0.11 -33.41 -6.57
C GLU A 445 0.91 -33.91 -5.54
N SER A 446 2.09 -33.27 -5.48
CA SER A 446 3.20 -33.52 -4.54
C SER A 446 3.71 -32.20 -3.97
N ILE A 447 4.20 -32.22 -2.73
CA ILE A 447 4.85 -31.06 -2.10
C ILE A 447 6.34 -31.31 -2.10
N ARG A 448 7.12 -30.39 -2.73
CA ARG A 448 8.58 -30.52 -2.84
C ARG A 448 9.27 -30.00 -1.57
N GLN A 449 10.54 -30.39 -1.41
CA GLN A 449 11.36 -29.96 -0.28
C GLN A 449 11.55 -28.43 -0.30
N PRO A 450 11.40 -27.76 0.86
CA PRO A 450 11.64 -26.33 0.98
C PRO A 450 13.06 -25.93 0.60
N ILE A 451 13.23 -24.83 -0.13
CA ILE A 451 14.51 -24.25 -0.54
C ILE A 451 14.68 -22.89 0.14
N LEU A 452 15.66 -22.79 1.04
CA LEU A 452 16.03 -21.52 1.70
C LEU A 452 16.82 -20.63 0.74
N VAL A 453 16.39 -19.38 0.60
CA VAL A 453 16.99 -18.33 -0.22
C VAL A 453 17.21 -17.10 0.64
N ASP A 454 18.41 -16.62 0.69
CA ASP A 454 18.84 -15.38 1.36
C ASP A 454 19.46 -14.41 0.35
N SER A 455 19.85 -13.22 0.80
CA SER A 455 20.45 -12.18 -0.05
C SER A 455 21.88 -12.49 -0.53
N SER A 456 22.50 -13.58 -0.09
CA SER A 456 23.83 -14.01 -0.55
C SER A 456 23.81 -14.46 -2.02
N GLN A 457 24.95 -14.41 -2.67
CA GLN A 457 25.07 -14.90 -4.05
C GLN A 457 24.65 -16.36 -4.20
N GLU A 458 25.01 -17.22 -3.21
CA GLU A 458 24.65 -18.64 -3.20
C GLU A 458 23.15 -18.84 -2.95
N GLY A 459 22.55 -18.05 -2.02
CA GLY A 459 21.12 -18.05 -1.76
C GLY A 459 20.32 -17.69 -3.00
N ARG A 460 20.66 -16.56 -3.64
CA ARG A 460 20.02 -16.14 -4.90
C ARG A 460 20.17 -17.19 -6.01
N ALA A 461 21.35 -17.81 -6.15
CA ALA A 461 21.57 -18.87 -7.15
C ALA A 461 20.65 -20.08 -6.92
N ARG A 462 20.45 -20.50 -5.65
CA ARG A 462 19.47 -21.55 -5.30
C ARG A 462 18.05 -21.15 -5.69
N GLY A 463 17.67 -19.90 -5.39
CA GLY A 463 16.37 -19.35 -5.75
C GLY A 463 16.12 -19.36 -7.26
N TYR A 464 17.07 -18.91 -8.07
CA TYR A 464 16.94 -18.96 -9.54
C TYR A 464 16.87 -20.39 -10.08
N GLN A 465 17.64 -21.33 -9.48
CA GLN A 465 17.54 -22.72 -9.86
C GLN A 465 16.14 -23.28 -9.58
N PHE A 466 15.54 -22.95 -8.44
CA PHE A 466 14.16 -23.31 -8.13
C PHE A 466 13.20 -22.72 -9.16
N VAL A 467 13.23 -21.41 -9.39
CA VAL A 467 12.32 -20.71 -10.30
C VAL A 467 12.39 -21.25 -11.72
N THR A 468 13.58 -21.46 -12.25
CA THR A 468 13.79 -22.04 -13.60
C THR A 468 13.40 -23.51 -13.67
N GLY A 469 13.36 -24.20 -12.53
CA GLY A 469 12.95 -25.59 -12.40
C GLY A 469 11.44 -25.82 -12.39
N LEU A 470 10.62 -24.78 -12.08
CA LEU A 470 9.16 -24.88 -12.02
C LEU A 470 8.58 -25.38 -13.34
N ARG A 471 7.66 -26.34 -13.27
CA ARG A 471 6.93 -26.91 -14.42
C ARG A 471 5.48 -27.12 -14.02
N ALA A 472 4.56 -26.73 -14.89
CA ALA A 472 3.13 -26.94 -14.67
C ALA A 472 2.77 -28.40 -14.99
N ASP A 473 2.30 -29.15 -13.98
CA ASP A 473 1.82 -30.53 -14.13
C ASP A 473 0.94 -30.94 -12.93
N GLY A 474 0.19 -32.00 -13.05
CA GLY A 474 -0.55 -32.63 -11.96
C GLY A 474 -1.75 -31.87 -11.42
N GLY A 475 -2.19 -32.28 -10.24
CA GLY A 475 -3.32 -31.70 -9.48
C GLY A 475 -2.86 -30.62 -8.49
N THR A 476 -3.77 -30.22 -7.54
CA THR A 476 -3.56 -29.10 -6.63
C THR A 476 -3.81 -29.55 -5.19
N ARG A 477 -2.75 -29.70 -4.38
CA ARG A 477 -2.84 -30.04 -2.94
C ARG A 477 -2.65 -28.77 -2.08
N LEU A 478 -3.54 -27.83 -2.27
CA LEU A 478 -3.46 -26.48 -1.66
C LEU A 478 -3.43 -26.52 -0.13
N TYR A 479 -4.36 -27.27 0.48
CA TYR A 479 -4.48 -27.30 1.95
C TYR A 479 -3.27 -27.98 2.60
N ASP A 480 -2.84 -29.10 2.03
CA ASP A 480 -1.67 -29.81 2.53
C ASP A 480 -0.39 -28.97 2.38
N ALA A 481 -0.23 -28.24 1.27
CA ALA A 481 0.92 -27.37 1.02
C ALA A 481 0.94 -26.17 1.97
N THR A 482 -0.23 -25.58 2.24
CA THR A 482 -0.37 -24.46 3.19
C THR A 482 0.03 -24.90 4.61
N ILE A 483 -0.45 -26.07 5.06
CA ILE A 483 -0.08 -26.62 6.38
C ILE A 483 1.40 -26.98 6.42
N ALA A 484 1.96 -27.57 5.37
CA ALA A 484 3.38 -27.91 5.32
C ALA A 484 4.28 -26.68 5.46
N ALA A 485 3.88 -25.56 4.83
CA ALA A 485 4.59 -24.28 4.96
C ALA A 485 4.51 -23.70 6.38
N ARG A 486 3.31 -23.71 7.00
CA ARG A 486 3.11 -23.33 8.40
C ARG A 486 3.96 -24.22 9.34
N ASP A 487 3.95 -25.53 9.14
CA ASP A 487 4.70 -26.50 9.96
C ASP A 487 6.21 -26.32 9.80
N TYR A 488 6.67 -25.95 8.60
CA TYR A 488 8.07 -25.56 8.40
C TYR A 488 8.45 -24.39 9.31
N LEU A 489 7.64 -23.34 9.36
CA LEU A 489 7.88 -22.18 10.24
C LEU A 489 7.79 -22.55 11.71
N LEU A 490 6.85 -23.41 12.13
CA LEU A 490 6.78 -23.87 13.53
C LEU A 490 8.07 -24.58 14.00
N GLN A 491 8.79 -25.22 13.07
CA GLN A 491 10.03 -25.94 13.37
C GLN A 491 11.29 -25.08 13.18
N ASN A 492 11.23 -24.06 12.32
CA ASN A 492 12.41 -23.33 11.84
C ASN A 492 12.27 -21.80 11.98
N ALA A 493 11.16 -21.30 12.58
CA ALA A 493 10.95 -19.87 12.71
C ALA A 493 12.06 -19.19 13.51
N ARG A 494 12.43 -18.01 13.08
CA ARG A 494 13.32 -17.10 13.79
C ARG A 494 12.47 -16.23 14.72
N PRO A 495 12.64 -16.35 16.07
CA PRO A 495 11.78 -15.62 17.01
C PRO A 495 11.85 -14.09 16.85
N GLU A 496 13.02 -13.57 16.44
CA GLU A 496 13.24 -12.15 16.20
C GLU A 496 12.65 -11.67 14.88
N ALA A 497 12.30 -12.59 13.94
CA ALA A 497 11.83 -12.25 12.62
C ALA A 497 10.30 -12.12 12.53
N ILE A 498 9.82 -11.44 11.50
CA ILE A 498 8.45 -11.56 11.03
C ILE A 498 8.34 -12.87 10.25
N ASN A 499 7.51 -13.79 10.74
CA ASN A 499 7.32 -15.10 10.11
C ASN A 499 5.96 -15.12 9.41
N ALA A 500 5.94 -15.44 8.11
CA ALA A 500 4.73 -15.43 7.31
C ALA A 500 4.74 -16.50 6.21
N VAL A 501 3.55 -16.87 5.73
CA VAL A 501 3.36 -17.73 4.57
C VAL A 501 2.66 -16.94 3.47
N ILE A 502 3.16 -16.99 2.25
CA ILE A 502 2.47 -16.48 1.05
C ILE A 502 2.10 -17.70 0.18
N VAL A 503 0.83 -17.83 -0.16
CA VAL A 503 0.35 -18.89 -1.05
C VAL A 503 -0.06 -18.28 -2.38
N LEU A 504 0.59 -18.72 -3.47
CA LEU A 504 0.27 -18.33 -4.84
C LEU A 504 -0.41 -19.51 -5.54
N THR A 505 -1.68 -19.38 -5.92
CA THR A 505 -2.45 -20.44 -6.58
C THR A 505 -3.43 -19.87 -7.58
N ASP A 506 -3.71 -20.62 -8.66
CA ASP A 506 -4.73 -20.31 -9.65
C ASP A 506 -5.92 -21.27 -9.61
N GLY A 507 -5.92 -22.20 -8.66
CA GLY A 507 -6.88 -23.30 -8.60
C GLY A 507 -7.52 -23.53 -7.25
N GLU A 508 -8.57 -24.37 -7.28
CA GLU A 508 -9.18 -24.95 -6.10
C GLU A 508 -8.43 -26.22 -5.68
N ASP A 509 -8.49 -26.52 -4.40
CA ASP A 509 -7.95 -27.77 -3.90
C ASP A 509 -8.62 -28.97 -4.59
N SER A 510 -7.82 -29.87 -5.12
CA SER A 510 -8.32 -31.06 -5.82
C SER A 510 -7.74 -32.38 -5.30
N GLY A 511 -6.77 -32.34 -4.41
CA GLY A 511 -6.02 -33.52 -4.01
C GLY A 511 -5.46 -33.57 -2.59
N SER A 512 -5.79 -32.59 -1.74
CA SER A 512 -5.33 -32.61 -0.34
C SER A 512 -5.95 -33.75 0.46
N GLN A 513 -5.19 -34.27 1.41
CA GLN A 513 -5.67 -35.22 2.39
C GLN A 513 -6.40 -34.54 3.55
N LEU A 514 -6.01 -33.29 3.85
CA LEU A 514 -6.69 -32.46 4.84
C LEU A 514 -7.99 -31.88 4.28
N SER A 515 -9.00 -31.79 5.14
CA SER A 515 -10.20 -31.03 4.83
C SER A 515 -10.00 -29.55 5.12
N PHE A 516 -10.79 -28.70 4.47
CA PHE A 516 -10.79 -27.25 4.70
C PHE A 516 -11.02 -26.86 6.16
N ASP A 517 -11.95 -27.55 6.86
CA ASP A 517 -12.24 -27.28 8.27
C ASP A 517 -11.04 -27.57 9.18
N VAL A 518 -10.30 -28.65 8.92
CA VAL A 518 -9.08 -28.98 9.65
C VAL A 518 -7.99 -27.96 9.39
N LEU A 519 -7.80 -27.55 8.12
CA LEU A 519 -6.85 -26.49 7.79
C LEU A 519 -7.14 -25.21 8.58
N ASN A 520 -8.39 -24.72 8.55
CA ASN A 520 -8.79 -23.50 9.26
C ASN A 520 -8.58 -23.61 10.77
N GLN A 521 -8.91 -24.73 11.38
CA GLN A 521 -8.69 -24.95 12.80
C GLN A 521 -7.20 -24.90 13.17
N GLU A 522 -6.35 -25.51 12.36
CA GLU A 522 -4.90 -25.51 12.55
C GLU A 522 -4.27 -24.12 12.35
N LEU A 523 -4.71 -23.38 11.34
CA LEU A 523 -4.23 -22.02 11.11
C LEU A 523 -4.67 -21.05 12.21
N GLN A 524 -5.88 -21.21 12.75
CA GLN A 524 -6.37 -20.40 13.86
C GLN A 524 -5.51 -20.53 15.13
N GLN A 525 -5.01 -21.74 15.41
CA GLN A 525 -4.19 -21.99 16.59
C GLN A 525 -2.80 -21.35 16.49
N THR A 526 -2.28 -21.16 15.28
CA THR A 526 -0.93 -20.65 15.03
C THR A 526 -0.90 -19.25 14.43
N GLY A 527 -2.07 -18.66 14.19
CA GLY A 527 -2.21 -17.30 13.66
C GLY A 527 -1.83 -16.20 14.67
N PHE A 528 -2.15 -14.96 14.32
CA PHE A 528 -1.77 -13.76 15.11
C PHE A 528 -2.29 -13.77 16.57
N ALA A 529 -3.39 -14.44 16.83
CA ALA A 529 -3.91 -14.63 18.20
C ALA A 529 -3.21 -15.76 18.97
N GLY A 530 -2.41 -16.59 18.29
CA GLY A 530 -1.64 -17.69 18.87
C GLY A 530 -0.19 -17.29 19.21
N ASP A 531 0.50 -18.17 19.92
CA ASP A 531 1.88 -17.93 20.37
C ASP A 531 2.88 -17.81 19.19
N ALA A 532 2.62 -18.48 18.06
CA ALA A 532 3.52 -18.53 16.92
C ALA A 532 3.43 -17.32 15.97
N ARG A 533 2.29 -16.61 16.00
CA ARG A 533 1.99 -15.40 15.18
C ARG A 533 2.33 -15.56 13.69
N ILE A 534 2.07 -16.73 13.09
CA ILE A 534 2.29 -17.01 11.68
C ILE A 534 1.04 -16.61 10.90
N ALA A 535 1.14 -15.55 10.10
CA ALA A 535 0.07 -15.13 9.20
C ALA A 535 0.23 -15.82 7.83
N VAL A 536 -0.89 -16.21 7.22
CA VAL A 536 -0.96 -16.76 5.87
C VAL A 536 -1.61 -15.73 4.95
N PHE A 537 -0.91 -15.35 3.89
CA PHE A 537 -1.40 -14.49 2.83
C PHE A 537 -1.71 -15.34 1.62
N THR A 538 -2.82 -15.09 0.96
CA THR A 538 -3.21 -15.83 -0.23
C THR A 538 -3.33 -14.90 -1.42
N VAL A 539 -2.74 -15.29 -2.53
CA VAL A 539 -2.88 -14.63 -3.82
C VAL A 539 -3.54 -15.60 -4.78
N GLY A 540 -4.81 -15.30 -5.08
CA GLY A 540 -5.54 -15.98 -6.13
C GLY A 540 -5.16 -15.42 -7.49
N TYR A 541 -4.76 -16.27 -8.42
CA TYR A 541 -4.12 -15.85 -9.65
C TYR A 541 -4.86 -16.38 -10.88
N SER A 542 -5.44 -15.50 -11.73
CA SER A 542 -6.20 -15.89 -12.89
C SER A 542 -5.90 -15.01 -14.11
N ASP A 543 -5.84 -15.60 -15.30
CA ASP A 543 -5.67 -14.88 -16.56
C ASP A 543 -7.00 -14.44 -17.22
N ARG A 544 -8.16 -14.89 -16.67
CA ARG A 544 -9.50 -14.69 -17.29
C ARG A 544 -10.61 -14.32 -16.31
N GLY A 545 -10.27 -13.96 -15.07
CA GLY A 545 -11.27 -13.58 -14.07
C GLY A 545 -12.19 -14.75 -13.68
N GLY A 546 -11.62 -15.87 -13.26
CA GLY A 546 -12.33 -17.06 -12.78
C GLY A 546 -11.44 -18.30 -12.81
N GLY A 547 -11.78 -19.32 -12.05
CA GLY A 547 -11.04 -20.59 -11.99
C GLY A 547 -10.78 -21.08 -10.57
N PHE A 548 -11.02 -20.24 -9.56
CA PHE A 548 -10.92 -20.60 -8.14
C PHE A 548 -12.04 -19.93 -7.34
N ASN A 549 -12.27 -20.40 -6.12
CA ASN A 549 -13.21 -19.80 -5.18
C ASN A 549 -12.48 -18.79 -4.28
N PRO A 550 -12.66 -17.47 -4.48
CA PRO A 550 -11.97 -16.45 -3.68
C PRO A 550 -12.24 -16.58 -2.18
N ARG A 551 -13.45 -17.02 -1.80
CA ARG A 551 -13.85 -17.17 -0.38
C ARG A 551 -12.98 -18.16 0.38
N VAL A 552 -12.58 -19.26 -0.27
CA VAL A 552 -11.69 -20.26 0.35
C VAL A 552 -10.34 -19.63 0.66
N LEU A 553 -9.78 -18.83 -0.25
CA LEU A 553 -8.52 -18.14 -0.06
C LEU A 553 -8.63 -17.00 0.97
N GLU A 554 -9.75 -16.28 0.96
CA GLU A 554 -10.09 -15.26 1.99
C GLU A 554 -10.15 -15.89 3.38
N ASP A 555 -10.85 -17.02 3.53
CA ASP A 555 -10.99 -17.72 4.80
C ASP A 555 -9.63 -18.25 5.31
N ILE A 556 -8.81 -18.86 4.43
CA ILE A 556 -7.44 -19.33 4.77
C ILE A 556 -6.59 -18.18 5.31
N ALA A 557 -6.64 -17.03 4.66
CA ALA A 557 -5.86 -15.88 5.05
C ALA A 557 -6.38 -15.25 6.36
N SER A 558 -7.69 -14.95 6.41
CA SER A 558 -8.29 -14.20 7.53
C SER A 558 -8.20 -14.93 8.86
N VAL A 559 -8.35 -16.25 8.87
CA VAL A 559 -8.30 -17.07 10.09
C VAL A 559 -6.94 -17.00 10.79
N SER A 560 -5.86 -16.73 10.06
CA SER A 560 -4.50 -16.59 10.58
C SER A 560 -4.07 -15.12 10.82
N GLY A 561 -4.91 -14.14 10.47
CA GLY A 561 -4.60 -12.71 10.54
C GLY A 561 -3.83 -12.17 9.32
N GLY A 562 -3.80 -12.91 8.23
CA GLY A 562 -3.38 -12.44 6.91
C GLY A 562 -4.54 -11.90 6.08
N TYR A 563 -4.34 -11.76 4.78
CA TYR A 563 -5.37 -11.31 3.85
C TYR A 563 -5.22 -11.94 2.46
N TYR A 564 -6.31 -11.90 1.70
CA TYR A 564 -6.37 -12.34 0.32
C TYR A 564 -6.16 -11.17 -0.65
N ARG A 565 -5.49 -11.46 -1.76
CA ARG A 565 -5.42 -10.57 -2.95
C ARG A 565 -5.73 -11.37 -4.21
N GLU A 566 -6.36 -10.69 -5.17
CA GLU A 566 -6.58 -11.23 -6.50
C GLU A 566 -5.59 -10.60 -7.48
N GLY A 567 -4.94 -11.43 -8.30
CA GLY A 567 -3.96 -11.03 -9.30
C GLY A 567 -4.15 -11.70 -10.65
N ASP A 568 -3.46 -11.16 -11.63
CA ASP A 568 -3.35 -11.65 -12.99
C ASP A 568 -1.90 -11.51 -13.50
N PRO A 569 -1.54 -12.00 -14.71
CA PRO A 569 -0.18 -11.88 -15.26
C PRO A 569 0.37 -10.46 -15.34
N SER A 570 -0.49 -9.43 -15.37
CA SER A 570 -0.06 -8.02 -15.44
C SER A 570 0.14 -7.38 -14.05
N SER A 571 -0.54 -7.88 -13.02
CA SER A 571 -0.59 -7.30 -11.67
C SER A 571 0.22 -8.07 -10.62
N ILE A 572 0.57 -9.35 -10.88
CA ILE A 572 1.19 -10.24 -9.88
C ILE A 572 2.53 -9.69 -9.34
N SER A 573 3.36 -9.12 -10.21
CA SER A 573 4.65 -8.56 -9.79
C SER A 573 4.49 -7.40 -8.81
N ARG A 574 3.51 -6.53 -9.05
CA ARG A 574 3.18 -5.43 -8.13
C ARG A 574 2.64 -5.95 -6.80
N LEU A 575 1.72 -6.91 -6.85
CA LEU A 575 1.15 -7.52 -5.64
C LEU A 575 2.21 -8.18 -4.77
N MET A 576 3.16 -8.90 -5.39
CA MET A 576 4.25 -9.53 -4.65
C MET A 576 5.25 -8.51 -4.09
N ALA A 577 5.52 -7.42 -4.81
CA ALA A 577 6.33 -6.33 -4.30
C ALA A 577 5.64 -5.61 -3.12
N ASP A 578 4.31 -5.46 -3.14
CA ASP A 578 3.54 -4.92 -2.02
C ASP A 578 3.61 -5.85 -0.81
N LEU A 579 3.47 -7.17 -1.01
CA LEU A 579 3.59 -8.17 0.06
C LEU A 579 5.02 -8.22 0.63
N GLN A 580 6.05 -8.17 -0.22
CA GLN A 580 7.44 -8.18 0.25
C GLN A 580 7.74 -7.03 1.21
N VAL A 581 7.15 -5.87 0.96
CA VAL A 581 7.36 -4.67 1.79
C VAL A 581 6.77 -4.85 3.19
N GLU A 582 5.78 -5.73 3.36
CA GLU A 582 5.10 -5.94 4.65
C GLU A 582 5.92 -6.79 5.64
N PHE A 583 6.97 -7.39 5.16
CA PHE A 583 7.88 -8.23 5.97
C PHE A 583 9.30 -7.61 6.09
#